data_91cf845f79656b4623b7fb3a80c6a1dc
#
_entry.id   91cf845f79656b4623b7fb3a80c6a1dc
#
_cell.length_a   1.000
_cell.length_b   1.000
_cell.length_c   1.000
_cell.angle_alpha   90.00
_cell.angle_beta   90.00
_cell.angle_gamma   90.00
#
_symmetry.space_group_name_H-M   'P 1'
#
loop_
_entity.id
_entity.type
_entity.pdbx_description
1 polymer ?
#
loop_
_entity_poly.entity_id
_entity_poly.type
_entity_poly.pdbx_seq_one_letter_code
_entity_poly.pdbx_strand_id
1 'polypeptide(L)'
;HTPIRRQRQMCIRDSSYINNKQLGSFSIDTSNDNKYVKNPFQKVDAVIMMDCSLCPVHKDTKNDFHKYVKKHSDTIKKNGIEPMLVMTWPYKNRPEMIHALRKEFIQATNENNILLIPIGEAFHLTNNTHPEINLYQTDNRHPSRAGTYLAAAVIFGSLFQKPTLGNTALMGLSSEETLKLQNIADLTVKNFYQN
;
A
#
# COMPACT_ATOMS: atom_id res chain seq x y z
N HIS A 1 -25.06 -7.43 -2.06
CA HIS A 1 -23.74 -7.29 -2.70
C HIS A 1 -22.66 -7.50 -1.65
N THR A 2 -21.97 -8.64 -1.73
CA THR A 2 -20.88 -8.97 -0.82
C THR A 2 -19.70 -8.01 -1.03
N PRO A 3 -18.93 -7.66 0.02
CA PRO A 3 -17.75 -6.80 -0.10
C PRO A 3 -16.77 -7.24 -1.19
N ILE A 4 -16.63 -8.55 -1.40
CA ILE A 4 -15.77 -9.16 -2.43
C ILE A 4 -16.18 -8.74 -3.84
N ARG A 5 -17.47 -8.56 -4.12
CA ARG A 5 -17.95 -8.14 -5.44
C ARG A 5 -17.67 -6.67 -5.73
N ARG A 6 -17.71 -5.80 -4.70
CA ARG A 6 -17.29 -4.39 -4.82
C ARG A 6 -15.78 -4.25 -5.04
N GLN A 7 -14.97 -5.07 -4.38
CA GLN A 7 -13.52 -5.08 -4.55
C GLN A 7 -13.12 -5.58 -5.95
N ARG A 8 -13.78 -6.64 -6.47
CA ARG A 8 -13.59 -7.07 -7.86
C ARG A 8 -13.93 -5.96 -8.88
N GLN A 9 -14.94 -5.15 -8.60
CA GLN A 9 -15.28 -4.01 -9.47
C GLN A 9 -14.25 -2.89 -9.40
N MET A 10 -13.61 -2.65 -8.23
CA MET A 10 -12.51 -1.68 -8.11
C MET A 10 -11.28 -2.16 -8.88
N CYS A 11 -10.84 -3.40 -8.69
CA CYS A 11 -9.71 -3.97 -9.43
C CYS A 11 -9.94 -4.00 -10.95
N ILE A 12 -11.18 -4.26 -11.40
CA ILE A 12 -11.53 -4.25 -12.82
C ILE A 12 -11.54 -2.82 -13.38
N ARG A 13 -11.96 -1.82 -12.61
CA ARG A 13 -11.90 -0.41 -13.02
C ARG A 13 -10.46 0.08 -13.15
N ASP A 14 -9.61 -0.27 -12.19
CA ASP A 14 -8.20 0.10 -12.22
C ASP A 14 -7.47 -0.59 -13.39
N SER A 15 -7.81 -1.85 -13.70
CA SER A 15 -7.24 -2.54 -14.86
C SER A 15 -7.67 -1.95 -16.20
N SER A 16 -8.89 -1.40 -16.35
CA SER A 16 -9.31 -0.69 -17.56
C SER A 16 -8.57 0.63 -17.75
N TYR A 17 -8.11 1.23 -16.70
CA TYR A 17 -7.32 2.44 -16.65
C TYR A 17 -5.93 2.27 -17.25
N ILE A 18 -5.25 1.17 -16.88
CA ILE A 18 -3.91 0.85 -17.35
C ILE A 18 -3.91 0.30 -18.77
N ASN A 19 -5.00 -0.33 -19.21
CA ASN A 19 -5.14 -0.88 -20.57
C ASN A 19 -5.41 0.20 -21.64
N ASN A 20 -5.98 1.34 -21.31
CA ASN A 20 -6.05 2.47 -22.20
C ASN A 20 -4.70 3.18 -22.19
N LYS A 21 -3.99 3.18 -23.30
CA LYS A 21 -2.63 3.71 -23.56
C LYS A 21 -2.32 5.14 -23.06
N GLN A 22 -3.21 5.74 -22.32
CA GLN A 22 -3.06 7.05 -21.72
C GLN A 22 -3.27 6.92 -20.21
N LEU A 23 -2.19 6.76 -19.48
CA LEU A 23 -2.15 7.04 -18.05
C LEU A 23 -2.52 8.51 -17.85
N GLY A 24 -3.80 8.79 -17.63
CA GLY A 24 -4.30 10.10 -17.25
C GLY A 24 -4.83 10.04 -15.83
N SER A 25 -4.67 11.10 -15.08
CA SER A 25 -5.43 11.24 -13.84
C SER A 25 -6.86 11.65 -14.17
N PHE A 26 -7.83 11.17 -13.39
CA PHE A 26 -9.19 11.66 -13.45
C PHE A 26 -9.50 12.39 -12.17
N SER A 27 -10.09 13.53 -12.28
CA SER A 27 -10.75 14.21 -11.17
C SER A 27 -12.26 14.04 -11.27
N ILE A 28 -12.92 14.16 -10.13
CA ILE A 28 -14.39 14.24 -10.09
C ILE A 28 -14.73 15.71 -9.99
N ASP A 29 -15.43 16.24 -11.00
CA ASP A 29 -16.01 17.57 -10.94
C ASP A 29 -17.29 17.53 -10.09
N THR A 30 -17.16 17.91 -8.82
CA THR A 30 -18.27 17.94 -7.87
C THR A 30 -19.26 19.09 -8.13
N SER A 31 -18.88 20.08 -8.95
CA SER A 31 -19.75 21.17 -9.37
C SER A 31 -20.67 20.81 -10.54
N ASN A 32 -20.41 19.67 -11.20
CA ASN A 32 -21.13 19.24 -12.41
C ASN A 32 -21.51 17.76 -12.33
N ASP A 33 -22.46 17.42 -11.46
CA ASP A 33 -23.04 16.07 -11.27
C ASP A 33 -22.00 14.95 -11.06
N ASN A 34 -20.90 15.26 -10.39
CA ASN A 34 -19.79 14.30 -10.15
C ASN A 34 -19.27 13.64 -11.44
N LYS A 35 -19.19 14.39 -12.52
CA LYS A 35 -18.63 13.88 -13.77
C LYS A 35 -17.14 13.65 -13.67
N TYR A 36 -16.68 12.58 -14.32
CA TYR A 36 -15.25 12.34 -14.46
C TYR A 36 -14.65 13.31 -15.47
N VAL A 37 -13.65 14.05 -15.04
CA VAL A 37 -12.83 14.91 -15.90
C VAL A 37 -11.49 14.23 -16.13
N LYS A 38 -11.17 13.97 -17.38
CA LYS A 38 -9.86 13.44 -17.76
C LYS A 38 -8.84 14.57 -17.75
N ASN A 39 -7.86 14.46 -16.88
CA ASN A 39 -6.74 15.41 -16.83
C ASN A 39 -5.67 15.04 -17.89
N PRO A 40 -4.86 16.00 -18.35
CA PRO A 40 -3.73 15.71 -19.22
C PRO A 40 -2.79 14.70 -18.55
N PHE A 41 -2.17 13.86 -19.38
CA PHE A 41 -1.15 12.93 -18.90
C PHE A 41 -0.01 13.71 -18.26
N GLN A 42 0.28 13.37 -17.01
CA GLN A 42 1.50 13.81 -16.34
C GLN A 42 2.47 12.63 -16.32
N LYS A 43 3.69 12.84 -16.79
CA LYS A 43 4.74 11.84 -16.68
C LYS A 43 5.00 11.58 -15.20
N VAL A 44 4.94 10.32 -14.81
CA VAL A 44 5.28 9.85 -13.46
C VAL A 44 6.47 8.91 -13.55
N ASP A 45 7.31 8.90 -12.52
CA ASP A 45 8.49 8.04 -12.48
C ASP A 45 8.16 6.66 -11.93
N ALA A 46 7.18 6.58 -11.05
CA ALA A 46 6.75 5.34 -10.42
C ALA A 46 5.23 5.27 -10.21
N VAL A 47 4.71 4.04 -10.16
CA VAL A 47 3.32 3.75 -9.77
C VAL A 47 3.33 2.81 -8.59
N ILE A 48 2.73 3.25 -7.49
CA ILE A 48 2.55 2.43 -6.30
C ILE A 48 1.20 1.73 -6.39
N MET A 49 1.23 0.40 -6.47
CA MET A 49 0.05 -0.45 -6.46
C MET A 49 -0.29 -0.90 -5.05
N MET A 50 -1.55 -1.05 -4.76
CA MET A 50 -2.04 -1.57 -3.48
C MET A 50 -3.31 -2.40 -3.72
N ASP A 51 -3.45 -3.50 -2.98
CA ASP A 51 -4.66 -4.31 -2.95
C ASP A 51 -5.20 -4.40 -1.51
N CYS A 52 -6.36 -5.05 -1.33
CA CYS A 52 -6.91 -5.27 0.01
C CYS A 52 -6.08 -6.31 0.78
N SER A 53 -6.07 -6.22 2.11
CA SER A 53 -5.33 -7.19 2.95
C SER A 53 -5.87 -8.63 2.85
N LEU A 54 -7.14 -8.80 2.51
CA LEU A 54 -7.72 -10.14 2.39
C LEU A 54 -7.49 -10.76 1.00
N CYS A 55 -7.40 -9.93 -0.05
CA CYS A 55 -7.34 -10.41 -1.44
C CYS A 55 -6.17 -11.36 -1.72
N PRO A 56 -4.94 -11.11 -1.27
CA PRO A 56 -3.81 -12.00 -1.53
C PRO A 56 -3.85 -13.30 -0.74
N VAL A 57 -4.63 -13.36 0.36
CA VAL A 57 -4.63 -14.53 1.26
C VAL A 57 -5.92 -15.36 1.21
N HIS A 58 -6.97 -14.85 0.57
CA HIS A 58 -8.24 -15.59 0.46
C HIS A 58 -8.22 -16.52 -0.75
N LYS A 59 -8.69 -17.76 -0.55
CA LYS A 59 -8.65 -18.83 -1.56
C LYS A 59 -9.27 -18.44 -2.93
N ASP A 60 -10.32 -17.62 -2.91
CA ASP A 60 -11.06 -17.25 -4.13
C ASP A 60 -10.45 -16.05 -4.86
N THR A 61 -9.56 -15.29 -4.24
CA THR A 61 -9.01 -14.04 -4.80
C THR A 61 -7.48 -14.04 -4.94
N LYS A 62 -6.80 -14.97 -4.29
CA LYS A 62 -5.35 -15.09 -4.33
C LYS A 62 -4.80 -15.18 -5.76
N ASN A 63 -5.39 -16.03 -6.60
CA ASN A 63 -4.95 -16.18 -7.98
C ASN A 63 -5.17 -14.91 -8.81
N ASP A 64 -6.27 -14.20 -8.55
CA ASP A 64 -6.53 -12.90 -9.17
C ASP A 64 -5.51 -11.85 -8.70
N PHE A 65 -5.12 -11.84 -7.42
CA PHE A 65 -4.06 -10.97 -6.92
C PHE A 65 -2.77 -11.15 -7.73
N HIS A 66 -2.21 -12.35 -7.81
CA HIS A 66 -0.98 -12.61 -8.59
C HIS A 66 -1.13 -12.25 -10.07
N LYS A 67 -2.24 -12.65 -10.69
CA LYS A 67 -2.54 -12.34 -12.08
C LYS A 67 -2.56 -10.83 -12.36
N TYR A 68 -3.19 -10.05 -11.49
CA TYR A 68 -3.31 -8.61 -11.71
C TYR A 68 -2.05 -7.84 -11.31
N VAL A 69 -1.31 -8.27 -10.30
CA VAL A 69 0.02 -7.73 -10.02
C VAL A 69 0.90 -7.86 -11.26
N LYS A 70 0.95 -9.07 -11.86
CA LYS A 70 1.71 -9.27 -13.10
C LYS A 70 1.24 -8.37 -14.24
N LYS A 71 -0.06 -8.37 -14.52
CA LYS A 71 -0.64 -7.59 -15.64
C LYS A 71 -0.37 -6.10 -15.50
N HIS A 72 -0.53 -5.54 -14.31
CA HIS A 72 -0.30 -4.13 -14.05
C HIS A 72 1.18 -3.79 -14.11
N SER A 73 2.04 -4.61 -13.50
CA SER A 73 3.51 -4.43 -13.57
C SER A 73 4.01 -4.42 -15.00
N ASP A 74 3.59 -5.39 -15.82
CA ASP A 74 3.97 -5.46 -17.24
C ASP A 74 3.53 -4.20 -18.01
N THR A 75 2.32 -3.72 -17.74
CA THR A 75 1.79 -2.52 -18.40
C THR A 75 2.53 -1.27 -17.98
N ILE A 76 2.82 -1.11 -16.69
CA ILE A 76 3.55 0.03 -16.15
C ILE A 76 4.97 0.07 -16.72
N LYS A 77 5.68 -1.07 -16.71
CA LYS A 77 7.05 -1.21 -17.28
C LYS A 77 7.07 -0.90 -18.78
N LYS A 78 6.08 -1.35 -19.56
CA LYS A 78 5.97 -1.03 -21.00
C LYS A 78 5.85 0.46 -21.28
N ASN A 79 5.44 1.26 -20.32
CA ASN A 79 5.38 2.72 -20.42
C ASN A 79 6.64 3.42 -19.86
N GLY A 80 7.68 2.66 -19.51
CA GLY A 80 8.93 3.20 -18.96
C GLY A 80 8.78 3.76 -17.54
N ILE A 81 7.85 3.22 -16.77
CA ILE A 81 7.52 3.64 -15.41
C ILE A 81 7.85 2.49 -14.45
N GLU A 82 8.32 2.80 -13.24
CA GLU A 82 8.65 1.80 -12.23
C GLU A 82 7.41 1.36 -11.44
N PRO A 83 6.99 0.08 -11.48
CA PRO A 83 5.93 -0.43 -10.63
C PRO A 83 6.46 -0.81 -9.25
N MET A 84 5.71 -0.48 -8.22
CA MET A 84 5.95 -0.86 -6.84
C MET A 84 4.68 -1.42 -6.22
N LEU A 85 4.82 -2.31 -5.24
CA LEU A 85 3.67 -2.92 -4.58
C LEU A 85 3.73 -2.67 -3.07
N VAL A 86 2.65 -2.17 -2.50
CA VAL A 86 2.51 -2.01 -1.05
C VAL A 86 2.05 -3.33 -0.45
N MET A 87 2.84 -3.86 0.47
CA MET A 87 2.39 -4.92 1.37
C MET A 87 1.43 -4.33 2.40
N THR A 88 0.17 -4.67 2.31
CA THR A 88 -0.85 -4.28 3.27
C THR A 88 -0.67 -5.01 4.61
N TRP A 89 -1.37 -4.54 5.62
CA TRP A 89 -1.24 -5.00 6.99
C TRP A 89 -2.33 -6.02 7.38
N PRO A 90 -2.07 -6.88 8.39
CA PRO A 90 -3.08 -7.78 8.93
C PRO A 90 -4.20 -6.99 9.61
N TYR A 91 -5.39 -7.57 9.71
CA TYR A 91 -6.45 -6.98 10.54
C TYR A 91 -6.05 -7.02 12.01
N LYS A 92 -6.49 -6.03 12.80
CA LYS A 92 -6.15 -5.95 14.24
C LYS A 92 -6.55 -7.19 15.01
N ASN A 93 -7.70 -7.75 14.69
CA ASN A 93 -8.24 -8.97 15.33
C ASN A 93 -7.79 -10.27 14.64
N ARG A 94 -6.87 -10.20 13.68
CA ARG A 94 -6.30 -11.35 12.95
C ARG A 94 -4.80 -11.13 12.66
N PRO A 95 -3.97 -10.93 13.69
CA PRO A 95 -2.55 -10.61 13.52
C PRO A 95 -1.76 -11.72 12.82
N GLU A 96 -2.22 -12.97 12.90
CA GLU A 96 -1.62 -14.13 12.23
C GLU A 96 -1.63 -14.02 10.69
N MET A 97 -2.48 -13.16 10.13
CA MET A 97 -2.51 -12.90 8.67
C MET A 97 -1.16 -12.43 8.14
N ILE A 98 -0.28 -11.85 8.98
CA ILE A 98 1.02 -11.34 8.55
C ILE A 98 1.86 -12.40 7.83
N HIS A 99 1.83 -13.65 8.29
CA HIS A 99 2.61 -14.74 7.70
C HIS A 99 2.18 -15.05 6.26
N ALA A 100 0.87 -15.10 6.03
CA ALA A 100 0.33 -15.34 4.70
C ALA A 100 0.53 -14.11 3.79
N LEU A 101 0.30 -12.90 4.31
CA LEU A 101 0.54 -11.66 3.58
C LEU A 101 2.00 -11.57 3.12
N ARG A 102 2.96 -11.74 4.03
CA ARG A 102 4.39 -11.73 3.72
C ARG A 102 4.71 -12.67 2.57
N LYS A 103 4.26 -13.93 2.66
CA LYS A 103 4.49 -14.95 1.65
C LYS A 103 3.98 -14.51 0.26
N GLU A 104 2.71 -14.11 0.19
CA GLU A 104 2.09 -13.83 -1.11
C GLU A 104 2.61 -12.53 -1.74
N PHE A 105 2.88 -11.49 -0.93
CA PHE A 105 3.43 -10.25 -1.45
C PHE A 105 4.89 -10.40 -1.89
N ILE A 106 5.74 -11.10 -1.14
CA ILE A 106 7.13 -11.39 -1.53
C ILE A 106 7.15 -12.24 -2.81
N GLN A 107 6.31 -13.27 -2.89
CA GLN A 107 6.22 -14.08 -4.10
C GLN A 107 5.82 -13.21 -5.32
N ALA A 108 4.75 -12.42 -5.20
CA ALA A 108 4.26 -11.59 -6.29
C ALA A 108 5.30 -10.55 -6.76
N THR A 109 6.05 -9.96 -5.84
CA THR A 109 7.07 -8.97 -6.19
C THR A 109 8.31 -9.60 -6.81
N ASN A 110 8.77 -10.74 -6.30
CA ASN A 110 9.91 -11.48 -6.85
C ASN A 110 9.60 -12.00 -8.26
N GLU A 111 8.44 -12.60 -8.49
CA GLU A 111 8.01 -13.10 -9.80
C GLU A 111 7.94 -11.99 -10.87
N ASN A 112 7.69 -10.77 -10.45
CA ASN A 112 7.53 -9.63 -11.34
C ASN A 112 8.72 -8.66 -11.32
N ASN A 113 9.75 -8.92 -10.50
CA ASN A 113 10.90 -8.04 -10.31
C ASN A 113 10.49 -6.59 -10.08
N ILE A 114 9.75 -6.35 -8.99
CA ILE A 114 9.24 -5.04 -8.57
C ILE A 114 9.52 -4.81 -7.08
N LEU A 115 9.64 -3.56 -6.68
CA LEU A 115 9.87 -3.20 -5.29
C LEU A 115 8.63 -3.50 -4.43
N LEU A 116 8.84 -4.16 -3.28
CA LEU A 116 7.82 -4.34 -2.24
C LEU A 116 8.02 -3.30 -1.14
N ILE A 117 6.99 -2.52 -0.84
CA ILE A 117 6.99 -1.55 0.26
C ILE A 117 6.40 -2.21 1.51
N PRO A 118 7.17 -2.47 2.59
CA PRO A 118 6.81 -3.41 3.64
C PRO A 118 5.95 -2.79 4.77
N ILE A 119 4.84 -2.11 4.46
CA ILE A 119 3.99 -1.46 5.46
C ILE A 119 3.42 -2.48 6.46
N GLY A 120 3.02 -3.66 5.99
CA GLY A 120 2.48 -4.72 6.84
C GLY A 120 3.48 -5.18 7.91
N GLU A 121 4.78 -5.21 7.60
CA GLU A 121 5.84 -5.51 8.57
C GLU A 121 5.93 -4.43 9.65
N ALA A 122 5.85 -3.16 9.25
CA ALA A 122 5.88 -2.05 10.20
C ALA A 122 4.67 -2.08 11.14
N PHE A 123 3.48 -2.39 10.64
CA PHE A 123 2.29 -2.59 11.48
C PHE A 123 2.48 -3.74 12.46
N HIS A 124 2.99 -4.86 11.99
CA HIS A 124 3.26 -6.02 12.84
C HIS A 124 4.28 -5.70 13.92
N LEU A 125 5.37 -5.05 13.56
CA LEU A 125 6.42 -4.63 14.51
C LEU A 125 5.86 -3.65 15.56
N THR A 126 5.10 -2.63 15.13
CA THR A 126 4.48 -1.65 16.04
C THR A 126 3.53 -2.34 17.03
N ASN A 127 2.64 -3.21 16.54
CA ASN A 127 1.70 -3.91 17.42
C ASN A 127 2.39 -4.76 18.50
N ASN A 128 3.59 -5.27 18.20
CA ASN A 128 4.36 -6.10 19.14
C ASN A 128 5.22 -5.28 20.10
N THR A 129 5.72 -4.11 19.67
CA THR A 129 6.67 -3.31 20.47
C THR A 129 6.05 -2.09 21.14
N HIS A 130 4.97 -1.57 20.54
CA HIS A 130 4.25 -0.38 20.99
C HIS A 130 2.73 -0.61 20.94
N PRO A 131 2.20 -1.58 21.71
CA PRO A 131 0.78 -1.93 21.69
C PRO A 131 -0.13 -0.79 22.16
N GLU A 132 0.42 0.22 22.84
CA GLU A 132 -0.28 1.45 23.24
C GLU A 132 -0.64 2.34 22.04
N ILE A 133 0.06 2.21 20.90
CA ILE A 133 -0.22 2.98 19.68
C ILE A 133 -1.29 2.26 18.86
N ASN A 134 -2.47 2.82 18.79
CA ASN A 134 -3.54 2.22 18.00
C ASN A 134 -3.40 2.59 16.52
N LEU A 135 -3.00 1.62 15.70
CA LEU A 135 -2.83 1.80 14.24
C LEU A 135 -4.13 1.65 13.42
N TYR A 136 -5.25 1.30 14.05
CA TYR A 136 -6.48 0.94 13.35
C TYR A 136 -7.65 1.83 13.72
N GLN A 137 -8.59 1.96 12.80
CA GLN A 137 -9.92 2.51 13.07
C GLN A 137 -10.78 1.49 13.84
N THR A 138 -11.99 1.88 14.20
CA THR A 138 -12.95 1.05 14.94
C THR A 138 -13.35 -0.25 14.22
N ASP A 139 -13.17 -0.30 12.90
CA ASP A 139 -13.45 -1.49 12.09
C ASP A 139 -12.34 -2.55 12.12
N ASN A 140 -11.23 -2.29 12.82
CA ASN A 140 -10.06 -3.16 12.93
C ASN A 140 -9.34 -3.47 11.58
N ARG A 141 -9.57 -2.68 10.55
CA ARG A 141 -9.06 -2.90 9.19
C ARG A 141 -8.39 -1.68 8.61
N HIS A 142 -9.10 -0.55 8.57
CA HIS A 142 -8.56 0.69 8.02
C HIS A 142 -7.57 1.33 8.99
N PRO A 143 -6.57 2.05 8.47
CA PRO A 143 -5.57 2.68 9.32
C PRO A 143 -6.18 3.86 10.08
N SER A 144 -5.78 4.02 11.32
CA SER A 144 -5.96 5.25 12.09
C SER A 144 -5.04 6.35 11.55
N ARG A 145 -5.05 7.51 12.20
CA ARG A 145 -4.06 8.57 11.91
C ARG A 145 -2.62 8.08 12.14
N ALA A 146 -2.35 7.37 13.22
CA ALA A 146 -1.04 6.78 13.50
C ALA A 146 -0.65 5.72 12.46
N GLY A 147 -1.58 4.84 12.07
CA GLY A 147 -1.36 3.87 11.00
C GLY A 147 -1.08 4.53 9.66
N THR A 148 -1.79 5.62 9.32
CA THR A 148 -1.54 6.38 8.09
C THR A 148 -0.16 7.05 8.12
N TYR A 149 0.22 7.63 9.27
CA TYR A 149 1.55 8.21 9.45
C TYR A 149 2.66 7.16 9.24
N LEU A 150 2.53 6.02 9.90
CA LEU A 150 3.49 4.91 9.77
C LEU A 150 3.61 4.44 8.32
N ALA A 151 2.49 4.26 7.63
CA ALA A 151 2.48 3.88 6.22
C ALA A 151 3.22 4.89 5.34
N ALA A 152 2.97 6.19 5.55
CA ALA A 152 3.66 7.26 4.81
C ALA A 152 5.17 7.27 5.09
N ALA A 153 5.58 7.07 6.35
CA ALA A 153 6.99 6.98 6.74
C ALA A 153 7.69 5.79 6.07
N VAL A 154 7.08 4.60 6.06
CA VAL A 154 7.62 3.42 5.38
C VAL A 154 7.73 3.64 3.88
N ILE A 155 6.72 4.24 3.24
CA ILE A 155 6.78 4.60 1.81
C ILE A 155 7.95 5.53 1.55
N PHE A 156 8.09 6.59 2.34
CA PHE A 156 9.20 7.54 2.20
C PHE A 156 10.57 6.86 2.33
N GLY A 157 10.78 6.09 3.40
CA GLY A 157 12.02 5.36 3.61
C GLY A 157 12.34 4.37 2.49
N SER A 158 11.32 3.66 1.98
CA SER A 158 11.48 2.71 0.88
C SER A 158 11.85 3.37 -0.45
N LEU A 159 11.20 4.49 -0.78
CA LEU A 159 11.42 5.19 -2.06
C LEU A 159 12.71 5.99 -2.09
N PHE A 160 12.98 6.73 -1.03
CA PHE A 160 14.07 7.70 -1.02
C PHE A 160 15.34 7.19 -0.34
N GLN A 161 15.28 6.02 0.31
CA GLN A 161 16.38 5.43 1.09
C GLN A 161 16.96 6.42 2.11
N LYS A 162 16.07 7.21 2.71
CA LYS A 162 16.39 8.23 3.72
C LYS A 162 15.66 7.93 5.02
N PRO A 163 16.29 8.22 6.17
CA PRO A 163 15.62 8.06 7.46
C PRO A 163 14.44 9.02 7.58
N THR A 164 13.42 8.58 8.26
CA THR A 164 12.25 9.40 8.63
C THR A 164 12.42 10.06 9.98
N LEU A 165 13.36 9.55 10.78
CA LEU A 165 13.69 10.07 12.10
C LEU A 165 14.09 11.55 12.02
N GLY A 166 13.46 12.38 12.84
CA GLY A 166 13.67 13.84 12.87
C GLY A 166 12.75 14.61 11.92
N ASN A 167 11.84 13.97 11.18
CA ASN A 167 10.81 14.67 10.45
C ASN A 167 9.86 15.38 11.41
N THR A 168 9.62 16.67 11.19
CA THR A 168 8.81 17.53 12.07
C THR A 168 7.31 17.50 11.76
N ALA A 169 6.88 16.83 10.69
CA ALA A 169 5.47 16.70 10.35
C ALA A 169 4.78 15.71 11.31
N LEU A 170 3.97 16.21 12.22
CA LEU A 170 3.32 15.40 13.25
C LEU A 170 1.98 14.81 12.82
N MET A 171 1.32 15.37 11.82
CA MET A 171 -0.02 14.99 11.36
C MET A 171 -1.08 14.93 12.50
N GLY A 172 -0.88 15.75 13.56
CA GLY A 172 -1.78 15.79 14.73
C GLY A 172 -1.58 14.63 15.72
N LEU A 173 -0.47 13.94 15.67
CA LEU A 173 0.02 13.00 16.69
C LEU A 173 0.89 13.75 17.69
N SER A 174 1.17 13.13 18.85
CA SER A 174 2.16 13.67 19.78
C SER A 174 3.59 13.50 19.23
N SER A 175 4.52 14.32 19.70
CA SER A 175 5.94 14.20 19.30
C SER A 175 6.52 12.84 19.70
N GLU A 176 6.14 12.32 20.87
CA GLU A 176 6.58 11.01 21.35
C GLU A 176 6.08 9.87 20.45
N GLU A 177 4.79 9.87 20.14
CA GLU A 177 4.18 8.86 19.26
C GLU A 177 4.80 8.90 17.87
N THR A 178 4.99 10.11 17.32
CA THR A 178 5.63 10.33 16.02
C THR A 178 7.05 9.78 16.01
N LEU A 179 7.85 10.03 17.05
CA LEU A 179 9.21 9.54 17.17
C LEU A 179 9.28 8.01 17.20
N LYS A 180 8.37 7.35 17.94
CA LYS A 180 8.26 5.89 17.96
C LYS A 180 7.94 5.34 16.55
N LEU A 181 6.98 5.93 15.85
CA LEU A 181 6.59 5.50 14.51
C LEU A 181 7.69 5.71 13.46
N GLN A 182 8.46 6.81 13.55
CA GLN A 182 9.62 7.06 12.69
C GLN A 182 10.70 5.99 12.91
N ASN A 183 11.04 5.68 14.15
CA ASN A 183 12.00 4.63 14.49
C ASN A 183 11.56 3.26 13.94
N ILE A 184 10.28 2.91 14.09
CA ILE A 184 9.73 1.67 13.54
C ILE A 184 9.82 1.64 12.01
N ALA A 185 9.48 2.74 11.34
CA ALA A 185 9.56 2.83 9.89
C ALA A 185 10.99 2.62 9.39
N ASP A 186 11.96 3.34 9.98
CA ASP A 186 13.37 3.24 9.60
C ASP A 186 13.94 1.85 9.89
N LEU A 187 13.60 1.25 11.02
CA LEU A 187 14.01 -0.11 11.37
C LEU A 187 13.41 -1.15 10.41
N THR A 188 12.13 -0.99 10.08
CA THR A 188 11.44 -1.89 9.13
C THR A 188 12.09 -1.84 7.75
N VAL A 189 12.30 -0.65 7.21
CA VAL A 189 12.91 -0.44 5.89
C VAL A 189 14.33 -1.03 5.87
N LYS A 190 15.13 -0.72 6.90
CA LYS A 190 16.49 -1.26 7.03
C LYS A 190 16.48 -2.78 7.05
N ASN A 191 15.72 -3.39 7.94
CA ASN A 191 15.72 -4.85 8.10
C ASN A 191 15.16 -5.58 6.87
N PHE A 192 14.19 -4.97 6.18
CA PHE A 192 13.55 -5.60 5.03
C PHE A 192 14.44 -5.66 3.79
N TYR A 193 15.26 -4.63 3.55
CA TYR A 193 16.10 -4.56 2.35
C TYR A 193 17.57 -4.95 2.58
N GLN A 194 18.02 -5.12 3.83
CA GLN A 194 19.41 -5.47 4.14
C GLN A 194 19.61 -6.94 4.54
N ASN A 195 18.50 -7.70 4.67
CA ASN A 195 18.52 -9.16 4.87
C ASN A 195 18.10 -9.87 3.58
#